data_ba2b8dd082fc7b911d829d07a5303b4b
#
_entry.id   ba2b8dd082fc7b911d829d07a5303b4b
#
_cell.length_a   1.000
_cell.length_b   1.000
_cell.length_c   1.000
_cell.angle_alpha   90.00
_cell.angle_beta   90.00
_cell.angle_gamma   90.00
#
_symmetry.space_group_name_H-M   'P 1'
#
loop_
_entity.id
_entity.type
_entity.pdbx_description
1 polymer ?
#
loop_
_entity_poly.entity_id
_entity_poly.type
_entity_poly.pdbx_seq_one_letter_code
_entity_poly.pdbx_strand_id
1 'polypeptide(L)' 'MVRLNVLALLEKKGRSKYWLYKQLGMSYQNISRMVNNETQSIRLERIETLCLLLDCTPNELFTIDTKTDR' A
#
# COMPACT_ATOMS: atom_id res chain seq x y z
N MET A 1 11.21 4.81 -9.83
CA MET A 1 10.82 3.73 -8.94
C MET A 1 9.38 3.91 -8.48
N VAL A 2 8.61 2.87 -8.52
CA VAL A 2 7.21 2.93 -8.09
C VAL A 2 7.11 2.47 -6.64
N ARG A 3 6.40 3.22 -5.83
CA ARG A 3 6.21 2.87 -4.43
C ARG A 3 4.74 2.96 -4.05
N LEU A 4 4.36 2.15 -3.06
CA LEU A 4 3.03 2.20 -2.50
C LEU A 4 3.01 3.14 -1.30
N ASN A 5 1.96 3.94 -1.19
CA ASN A 5 1.82 4.91 -0.10
C ASN A 5 0.94 4.36 1.01
N VAL A 6 0.99 3.05 1.25
CA VAL A 6 0.07 2.41 2.20
C VAL A 6 0.23 2.97 3.61
N LEU A 7 1.48 3.13 4.08
CA LEU A 7 1.70 3.64 5.43
C LEU A 7 1.15 5.06 5.59
N ALA A 8 1.39 5.90 4.60
CA ALA A 8 0.91 7.29 4.66
C ALA A 8 -0.62 7.33 4.67
N LEU A 9 -1.25 6.48 3.88
CA LEU A 9 -2.70 6.43 3.83
C LEU A 9 -3.30 5.86 5.11
N LEU A 10 -2.64 4.86 5.70
CA LEU A 10 -3.08 4.32 6.99
C LEU A 10 -3.02 5.39 8.06
N GLU A 11 -1.92 6.13 8.09
CA GLU A 11 -1.74 7.19 9.06
C GLU A 11 -2.80 8.27 8.90
N LYS A 12 -3.08 8.63 7.66
CA LYS A 12 -4.10 9.62 7.36
C LYS A 12 -5.48 9.17 7.84
N LYS A 13 -5.74 7.87 7.78
CA LYS A 13 -7.01 7.31 8.22
C LYS A 13 -7.03 6.98 9.71
N GLY A 14 -5.91 7.14 10.39
CA GLY A 14 -5.84 6.77 11.80
C GLY A 14 -5.89 5.28 12.01
N ARG A 15 -5.40 4.50 11.05
CA ARG A 15 -5.40 3.05 11.14
C ARG A 15 -3.98 2.52 11.22
N SER A 16 -3.85 1.30 11.76
CA SER A 16 -2.54 0.67 11.93
C SER A 16 -2.32 -0.42 10.90
N LYS A 17 -1.08 -0.89 10.80
CA LYS A 17 -0.77 -2.06 9.96
C LYS A 17 -1.54 -3.28 10.45
N TYR A 18 -1.74 -3.39 11.76
CA TYR A 18 -2.48 -4.50 12.33
C TYR A 18 -3.92 -4.50 11.81
N TRP A 19 -4.54 -3.32 11.77
CA TRP A 19 -5.88 -3.21 11.21
C TRP A 19 -5.92 -3.69 9.77
N LEU A 20 -4.93 -3.29 8.96
CA LEU A 20 -4.86 -3.69 7.57
C LEU A 20 -4.65 -5.19 7.44
N TYR A 21 -3.79 -5.75 8.27
CA TYR A 21 -3.56 -7.18 8.31
C TYR A 21 -4.87 -7.95 8.53
N LYS A 22 -5.68 -7.50 9.49
CA LYS A 22 -6.96 -8.14 9.78
C LYS A 22 -7.93 -8.02 8.60
N GLN A 23 -7.91 -6.87 7.94
CA GLN A 23 -8.84 -6.64 6.83
C GLN A 23 -8.50 -7.45 5.59
N LEU A 24 -7.22 -7.60 5.31
CA LEU A 24 -6.79 -8.27 4.09
C LEU A 24 -6.68 -9.77 4.22
N GLY A 25 -6.58 -10.29 5.44
CA GLY A 25 -6.44 -11.71 5.63
C GLY A 25 -5.12 -12.27 5.13
N MET A 26 -4.13 -11.41 4.93
CA MET A 26 -2.78 -11.83 4.54
C MET A 26 -1.96 -12.08 5.80
N SER A 27 -0.86 -12.81 5.65
CA SER A 27 0.05 -12.96 6.77
C SER A 27 0.66 -11.61 7.11
N TYR A 28 0.97 -11.41 8.39
CA TYR A 28 1.55 -10.15 8.82
C TYR A 28 2.87 -9.87 8.11
N GLN A 29 3.63 -10.94 7.86
CA GLN A 29 4.89 -10.81 7.16
C GLN A 29 4.70 -10.25 5.75
N ASN A 30 3.67 -10.72 5.04
CA ASN A 30 3.39 -10.23 3.70
C ASN A 30 2.91 -8.77 3.73
N ILE A 31 2.11 -8.42 4.73
CA ILE A 31 1.67 -7.05 4.90
C ILE A 31 2.88 -6.14 5.13
N SER A 32 3.78 -6.58 6.01
CA SER A 32 4.95 -5.79 6.34
C SER A 32 5.83 -5.53 5.11
N ARG A 33 6.01 -6.57 4.30
CA ARG A 33 6.80 -6.44 3.07
C ARG A 33 6.13 -5.47 2.10
N MET A 34 4.81 -5.55 1.99
CA MET A 34 4.08 -4.69 1.08
C MET A 34 4.18 -3.22 1.51
N VAL A 35 3.95 -2.94 2.79
CA VAL A 35 3.97 -1.56 3.26
C VAL A 35 5.38 -0.98 3.26
N ASN A 36 6.40 -1.83 3.34
CA ASN A 36 7.78 -1.40 3.28
C ASN A 36 8.32 -1.36 1.85
N ASN A 37 7.46 -1.59 0.88
CA ASN A 37 7.81 -1.54 -0.54
C ASN A 37 8.88 -2.56 -0.92
N GLU A 38 8.80 -3.74 -0.34
CA GLU A 38 9.73 -4.82 -0.64
C GLU A 38 9.19 -5.78 -1.69
N THR A 39 7.95 -5.54 -2.16
CA THR A 39 7.38 -6.36 -3.22
C THR A 39 7.60 -5.68 -4.55
N GLN A 40 7.70 -6.47 -5.62
CA GLN A 40 7.94 -5.94 -6.95
C GLN A 40 6.72 -6.04 -7.86
N SER A 41 5.67 -6.67 -7.38
CA SER A 41 4.44 -6.78 -8.14
C SER A 41 3.27 -6.85 -7.17
N ILE A 42 2.10 -6.48 -7.69
CA ILE A 42 0.88 -6.52 -6.90
C ILE A 42 -0.27 -6.84 -7.84
N ARG A 43 -1.18 -7.68 -7.39
CA ARG A 43 -2.32 -8.05 -8.19
C ARG A 43 -3.30 -6.90 -8.30
N LEU A 44 -3.99 -6.84 -9.42
CA LEU A 44 -4.98 -5.78 -9.63
C LEU A 44 -6.09 -5.84 -8.60
N GLU A 45 -6.53 -7.04 -8.23
CA GLU A 45 -7.57 -7.16 -7.22
C GLU A 45 -7.11 -6.69 -5.85
N ARG A 46 -5.81 -6.80 -5.58
CA ARG A 46 -5.26 -6.29 -4.33
C ARG A 46 -5.26 -4.77 -4.34
N ILE A 47 -4.97 -4.17 -5.49
CA ILE A 47 -5.03 -2.73 -5.64
C ILE A 47 -6.45 -2.23 -5.38
N GLU A 48 -7.42 -2.92 -5.94
CA GLU A 48 -8.82 -2.56 -5.74
C GLU A 48 -9.19 -2.63 -4.26
N THR A 49 -8.82 -3.72 -3.60
CA THR A 49 -9.14 -3.90 -2.19
C THR A 49 -8.50 -2.81 -1.34
N LEU A 50 -7.23 -2.49 -1.61
CA LEU A 50 -6.53 -1.44 -0.86
C LEU A 50 -7.21 -0.09 -1.05
N CYS A 51 -7.61 0.22 -2.27
CA CYS A 51 -8.27 1.49 -2.54
C CYS A 51 -9.61 1.58 -1.81
N LEU A 52 -10.35 0.49 -1.76
CA LEU A 52 -11.63 0.46 -1.07
C LEU A 52 -11.45 0.59 0.44
N LEU A 53 -10.48 -0.13 0.99
CA LEU A 53 -10.23 -0.10 2.43
C LEU A 53 -9.69 1.24 2.89
N LEU A 54 -8.83 1.85 2.09
CA LEU A 54 -8.19 3.11 2.44
C LEU A 54 -8.95 4.32 1.90
N ASP A 55 -10.05 4.06 1.21
CA ASP A 55 -10.89 5.13 0.64
C ASP A 55 -10.03 6.09 -0.19
N CYS A 56 -9.30 5.53 -1.12
CA CYS A 56 -8.41 6.31 -1.97
C CYS A 56 -8.49 5.80 -3.40
N THR A 57 -7.92 6.57 -4.30
CA THR A 57 -7.83 6.19 -5.71
C THR A 57 -6.47 5.54 -5.95
N PRO A 58 -6.31 4.80 -7.06
CA PRO A 58 -4.99 4.26 -7.40
C PRO A 58 -3.94 5.36 -7.53
N ASN A 59 -4.34 6.53 -7.98
CA ASN A 59 -3.42 7.65 -8.10
C ASN A 59 -2.86 8.06 -6.74
N GLU A 60 -3.66 7.94 -5.70
CA GLU A 60 -3.21 8.26 -4.34
C GLU A 60 -2.40 7.12 -3.74
N LEU A 61 -2.66 5.90 -4.20
CA LEU A 61 -2.00 4.71 -3.67
C LEU A 61 -0.55 4.59 -4.12
N PHE A 62 -0.24 5.08 -5.31
CA PHE A 62 1.08 4.93 -5.90
C PHE A 62 1.85 6.23 -5.97
N THR A 63 3.17 6.12 -5.83
CA THR A 63 4.08 7.24 -6.07
C THR A 63 5.16 6.73 -7.01
N ILE A 64 5.48 7.52 -8.02
CA ILE A 64 6.58 7.22 -8.89
C ILE A 64 7.70 8.21 -8.62
N ASP A 65 8.82 7.68 -8.18
CA ASP A 65 9.98 8.50 -7.87
C ASP A 65 10.78 8.67 -9.15
N THR A 66 10.70 9.86 -9.74
CA THR A 66 11.33 10.13 -11.02
C THR A 66 12.57 10.99 -10.92
N LYS A 67 13.03 11.25 -9.73
CA LYS A 67 14.17 12.11 -9.57
C LYS A 67 15.43 11.35 -9.85
N THR A 68 15.77 11.03 -10.91
CA THR A 68 16.98 10.34 -11.17
C THR A 68 17.90 11.19 -11.92
N ASP A 69 17.84 11.29 -12.07
CA ASP A 69 18.35 11.78 -12.77
C ASP A 69 18.70 12.29 -13.54
N ARG A 70 18.76 12.49 -13.60
CA ARG A 70 18.86 13.09 -14.44
C ARG A 70 19.27 13.69 -14.35
#